data_922e585cf1117b917743fcc769a31f6e
#
_entry.id   922e585cf1117b917743fcc769a31f6e
#
_cell.length_a   1.000
_cell.length_b   1.000
_cell.length_c   1.000
_cell.angle_alpha   90.00
_cell.angle_beta   90.00
_cell.angle_gamma   90.00
#
_symmetry.space_group_name_H-M   'P 1'
#
loop_
_entity.id
_entity.type
_entity.pdbx_description
1 polymer ?
#
loop_
_entity_poly.entity_id
_entity_poly.type
_entity_poly.pdbx_seq_one_letter_code
_entity_poly.pdbx_strand_id
1 'polypeptide(L)'
;MKTNDRKITDLMATIHTGKTQLPDFQRGWVWDDSRIKALIASITNGYPIGAAMFLEYGNESIHFKSRVVEGVPSADKVIPDELILDGQQRLTSVYSSLFSEKAVRTRTDKGQEIERFYYIDMVKAVNSTIDRVDSIISVPKDRKITSDFGRKVELDLSSASQEYAQNVFPLNIILDPSKYSKWQMDYMQYHQYDSNAAKLYMDFLSKVIVPLGQYTIPVITLDKDTHKEAVCQVFENVNTGGVSLTVFELVTAIFAMDNFELR
;
A
#
# COMPACT_ATOMS: atom_id res chain seq x y z
N MET A 1 -8.00 -5.75 24.11
CA MET A 1 -8.21 -5.01 22.84
C MET A 1 -7.78 -3.58 23.03
N LYS A 2 -6.90 -3.07 22.18
CA LYS A 2 -6.37 -1.70 22.22
C LYS A 2 -6.73 -0.98 20.92
N THR A 3 -6.96 0.32 20.99
CA THR A 3 -7.21 1.16 19.81
C THR A 3 -6.23 2.32 19.84
N ASN A 4 -5.50 2.53 18.77
CA ASN A 4 -4.54 3.62 18.62
C ASN A 4 -4.38 4.01 17.16
N ASP A 5 -3.84 5.19 16.91
CA ASP A 5 -3.47 5.61 15.56
C ASP A 5 -2.00 5.23 15.30
N ARG A 6 -1.73 4.64 14.14
CA ARG A 6 -0.37 4.31 13.70
C ARG A 6 -0.01 5.11 12.44
N LYS A 7 1.19 5.67 12.41
CA LYS A 7 1.67 6.33 11.19
C LYS A 7 1.84 5.32 10.06
N ILE A 8 1.46 5.75 8.86
CA ILE A 8 1.58 4.92 7.65
C ILE A 8 3.03 4.51 7.39
N THR A 9 3.99 5.39 7.67
CA THR A 9 5.43 5.12 7.54
C THR A 9 5.88 3.97 8.41
N ASP A 10 5.47 3.97 9.69
CA ASP A 10 5.84 2.95 10.67
C ASP A 10 5.22 1.61 10.31
N LEU A 11 3.95 1.64 9.86
CA LEU A 11 3.24 0.44 9.41
C LEU A 11 3.91 -0.19 8.18
N MET A 12 4.30 0.62 7.20
CA MET A 12 5.00 0.11 6.01
C MET A 12 6.38 -0.44 6.36
N ALA A 13 7.08 0.15 7.32
CA ALA A 13 8.37 -0.36 7.80
C ALA A 13 8.24 -1.73 8.50
N THR A 14 7.23 -1.92 9.37
CA THR A 14 7.00 -3.23 10.02
C THR A 14 6.55 -4.30 9.03
N ILE A 15 5.75 -3.95 8.01
CA ILE A 15 5.40 -4.84 6.90
C ILE A 15 6.66 -5.23 6.12
N HIS A 16 7.49 -4.26 5.75
CA HIS A 16 8.71 -4.49 4.97
C HIS A 16 9.70 -5.43 5.66
N THR A 17 9.84 -5.29 6.97
CA THR A 17 10.73 -6.14 7.78
C THR A 17 10.13 -7.50 8.12
N GLY A 18 8.88 -7.78 7.73
CA GLY A 18 8.18 -9.01 8.05
C GLY A 18 7.72 -9.11 9.50
N LYS A 19 7.74 -8.01 10.26
CA LYS A 19 7.22 -7.97 11.64
C LYS A 19 5.69 -7.91 11.68
N THR A 20 5.08 -7.37 10.64
CA THR A 20 3.64 -7.41 10.40
C THR A 20 3.39 -8.32 9.21
N GLN A 21 2.66 -9.42 9.40
CA GLN A 21 2.39 -10.45 8.40
C GLN A 21 0.88 -10.69 8.24
N LEU A 22 0.52 -11.58 7.33
CA LEU A 22 -0.84 -12.06 7.10
C LEU A 22 -1.00 -13.47 7.63
N PRO A 23 -2.17 -13.86 8.18
CA PRO A 23 -2.52 -15.27 8.28
C PRO A 23 -2.53 -15.91 6.88
N ASP A 24 -2.02 -17.15 6.76
CA ASP A 24 -1.85 -17.82 5.45
C ASP A 24 -3.18 -18.16 4.77
N PHE A 25 -4.24 -18.38 5.54
CA PHE A 25 -5.59 -18.66 5.04
C PHE A 25 -6.28 -17.44 4.42
N GLN A 26 -5.79 -16.21 4.65
CA GLN A 26 -6.38 -15.04 4.00
C GLN A 26 -6.14 -15.12 2.49
N ARG A 27 -7.18 -14.77 1.72
CA ARG A 27 -7.09 -14.70 0.26
C ARG A 27 -5.93 -13.83 -0.21
N GLY A 28 -5.40 -14.12 -1.39
CA GLY A 28 -4.40 -13.27 -2.03
C GLY A 28 -4.92 -11.86 -2.30
N TRP A 29 -4.01 -10.95 -2.56
CA TRP A 29 -4.32 -9.58 -2.95
C TRP A 29 -4.93 -9.55 -4.35
N VAL A 30 -6.04 -8.82 -4.52
CA VAL A 30 -6.87 -8.87 -5.73
C VAL A 30 -7.30 -7.49 -6.27
N TRP A 31 -6.81 -6.40 -5.69
CA TRP A 31 -7.22 -5.08 -6.13
C TRP A 31 -6.74 -4.77 -7.54
N ASP A 32 -7.60 -4.07 -8.28
CA ASP A 32 -7.34 -3.55 -9.63
C ASP A 32 -6.65 -2.18 -9.59
N ASP A 33 -6.15 -1.76 -10.73
CA ASP A 33 -5.42 -0.51 -10.92
C ASP A 33 -6.26 0.72 -10.50
N SER A 34 -7.54 0.73 -10.84
CA SER A 34 -8.45 1.84 -10.51
C SER A 34 -8.65 2.01 -9.00
N ARG A 35 -8.79 0.91 -8.25
CA ARG A 35 -8.90 0.93 -6.79
C ARG A 35 -7.62 1.40 -6.13
N ILE A 36 -6.45 0.99 -6.65
CA ILE A 36 -5.16 1.45 -6.13
C ILE A 36 -5.02 2.96 -6.33
N LYS A 37 -5.34 3.50 -7.52
CA LYS A 37 -5.34 4.94 -7.80
C LYS A 37 -6.27 5.70 -6.85
N ALA A 38 -7.49 5.21 -6.65
CA ALA A 38 -8.45 5.83 -5.74
C ALA A 38 -7.96 5.83 -4.27
N LEU A 39 -7.30 4.75 -3.83
CA LEU A 39 -6.69 4.67 -2.51
C LEU A 39 -5.56 5.70 -2.35
N ILE A 40 -4.65 5.77 -3.33
CA ILE A 40 -3.55 6.74 -3.32
C ILE A 40 -4.11 8.18 -3.26
N ALA A 41 -5.13 8.47 -4.07
CA ALA A 41 -5.80 9.77 -4.07
C ALA A 41 -6.40 10.10 -2.69
N SER A 42 -7.08 9.15 -2.06
CA SER A 42 -7.66 9.31 -0.72
C SER A 42 -6.59 9.63 0.32
N ILE A 43 -5.51 8.86 0.36
CA ILE A 43 -4.42 9.04 1.33
C ILE A 43 -3.71 10.38 1.11
N THR A 44 -3.41 10.75 -0.14
CA THR A 44 -2.75 12.02 -0.47
C THR A 44 -3.62 13.24 -0.28
N ASN A 45 -4.94 13.07 -0.14
CA ASN A 45 -5.88 14.09 0.30
C ASN A 45 -6.08 14.13 1.84
N GLY A 46 -5.47 13.19 2.57
CA GLY A 46 -5.69 13.06 4.01
C GLY A 46 -7.05 12.45 4.37
N TYR A 47 -7.75 11.83 3.43
CA TYR A 47 -9.05 11.22 3.68
C TYR A 47 -8.90 9.87 4.38
N PRO A 48 -9.79 9.51 5.32
CA PRO A 48 -9.72 8.25 6.02
C PRO A 48 -9.96 7.07 5.06
N ILE A 49 -9.13 6.05 5.17
CA ILE A 49 -9.23 4.82 4.38
C ILE A 49 -9.83 3.65 5.17
N GLY A 50 -10.37 3.93 6.35
CA GLY A 50 -10.90 2.94 7.29
C GLY A 50 -9.84 2.44 8.27
N ALA A 51 -10.31 1.77 9.34
CA ALA A 51 -9.43 1.17 10.33
C ALA A 51 -8.78 -0.11 9.80
N ALA A 52 -7.63 -0.46 10.37
CA ALA A 52 -7.01 -1.77 10.21
C ALA A 52 -7.10 -2.56 11.52
N MET A 53 -7.15 -3.89 11.43
CA MET A 53 -7.24 -4.75 12.60
C MET A 53 -6.08 -5.75 12.62
N PHE A 54 -5.50 -5.90 13.81
CA PHE A 54 -4.34 -6.77 14.04
C PHE A 54 -4.59 -7.72 15.21
N LEU A 55 -3.90 -8.85 15.19
CA LEU A 55 -3.77 -9.76 16.31
C LEU A 55 -2.30 -9.82 16.71
N GLU A 56 -1.98 -9.59 17.97
CA GLU A 56 -0.63 -9.83 18.51
C GLU A 56 -0.27 -11.30 18.31
N TYR A 57 0.94 -11.55 17.79
CA TYR A 57 1.41 -12.92 17.54
C TYR A 57 1.80 -13.63 18.85
N GLY A 58 1.69 -14.96 18.87
CA GLY A 58 2.03 -15.76 20.05
C GLY A 58 0.84 -15.98 21.02
N ASN A 59 -0.38 -15.94 20.52
CA ASN A 59 -1.56 -16.37 21.26
C ASN A 59 -1.48 -17.88 21.56
N GLU A 60 -1.66 -18.27 22.82
CA GLU A 60 -1.54 -19.66 23.25
C GLU A 60 -2.66 -20.57 22.72
N SER A 61 -3.81 -19.99 22.41
CA SER A 61 -5.01 -20.69 21.93
C SER A 61 -5.17 -20.65 20.41
N ILE A 62 -4.39 -19.82 19.71
CA ILE A 62 -4.53 -19.57 18.27
C ILE A 62 -3.14 -19.53 17.63
N HIS A 63 -2.83 -20.56 16.85
CA HIS A 63 -1.59 -20.68 16.11
C HIS A 63 -1.89 -20.52 14.62
N PHE A 64 -1.94 -19.28 14.13
CA PHE A 64 -2.04 -19.06 12.71
C PHE A 64 -0.67 -19.21 12.06
N LYS A 65 -0.60 -20.03 11.01
CA LYS A 65 0.51 -19.99 10.08
C LYS A 65 0.51 -18.65 9.38
N SER A 66 1.67 -18.03 9.28
CA SER A 66 1.78 -16.66 8.74
C SER A 66 2.54 -16.65 7.41
N ARG A 67 2.26 -15.63 6.61
CA ARG A 67 2.98 -15.31 5.38
C ARG A 67 3.21 -13.80 5.29
N VAL A 68 4.26 -13.41 4.59
CA VAL A 68 4.53 -12.00 4.32
C VAL A 68 3.47 -11.38 3.40
N VAL A 69 3.31 -10.07 3.50
CA VAL A 69 2.46 -9.29 2.58
C VAL A 69 3.05 -9.38 1.16
N GLU A 70 2.18 -9.40 0.16
CA GLU A 70 2.58 -9.48 -1.24
C GLU A 70 3.54 -8.32 -1.62
N GLY A 71 4.64 -8.66 -2.27
CA GLY A 71 5.68 -7.71 -2.68
C GLY A 71 6.81 -7.52 -1.67
N VAL A 72 6.65 -7.93 -0.42
CA VAL A 72 7.72 -7.93 0.59
C VAL A 72 8.83 -8.90 0.16
N PRO A 73 10.12 -8.55 0.31
CA PRO A 73 11.21 -9.51 0.15
C PRO A 73 11.01 -10.70 1.08
N SER A 74 11.39 -11.91 0.62
CA SER A 74 11.21 -13.12 1.42
C SER A 74 11.80 -12.95 2.82
N ALA A 75 10.96 -13.13 3.82
CA ALA A 75 11.32 -13.08 5.24
C ALA A 75 11.09 -14.46 5.88
N ASP A 76 11.49 -15.52 5.19
CA ASP A 76 11.20 -16.93 5.52
C ASP A 76 11.54 -17.38 6.96
N LYS A 77 12.23 -16.51 7.71
CA LYS A 77 12.66 -16.81 9.10
C LYS A 77 12.24 -15.73 10.11
N VAL A 78 11.49 -14.71 9.67
CA VAL A 78 11.09 -13.64 10.58
C VAL A 78 9.80 -14.05 11.29
N ILE A 79 9.88 -14.17 12.61
CA ILE A 79 8.69 -14.34 13.45
C ILE A 79 7.98 -12.99 13.51
N PRO A 80 6.69 -12.92 13.12
CA PRO A 80 5.93 -11.68 13.19
C PRO A 80 5.70 -11.27 14.66
N ASP A 81 5.48 -9.96 14.84
CA ASP A 81 5.01 -9.42 16.11
C ASP A 81 3.46 -9.36 16.12
N GLU A 82 2.86 -9.24 14.93
CA GLU A 82 1.42 -9.12 14.74
C GLU A 82 0.96 -9.65 13.37
N LEU A 83 -0.31 -10.02 13.28
CA LEU A 83 -0.99 -10.47 12.06
C LEU A 83 -2.11 -9.52 11.67
N ILE A 84 -2.21 -9.17 10.39
CA ILE A 84 -3.28 -8.34 9.84
C ILE A 84 -4.55 -9.18 9.72
N LEU A 85 -5.58 -8.85 10.51
CA LEU A 85 -6.88 -9.51 10.44
C LEU A 85 -7.82 -8.82 9.45
N ASP A 86 -7.81 -7.47 9.41
CA ASP A 86 -8.52 -6.66 8.41
C ASP A 86 -7.65 -5.52 7.89
N GLY A 87 -7.99 -5.07 6.68
CA GLY A 87 -7.24 -4.03 5.97
C GLY A 87 -6.16 -4.58 5.04
N GLN A 88 -6.04 -5.91 4.90
CA GLN A 88 -5.05 -6.56 4.03
C GLN A 88 -4.95 -5.90 2.65
N GLN A 89 -6.08 -5.78 1.92
CA GLN A 89 -6.08 -5.27 0.55
C GLN A 89 -5.55 -3.84 0.48
N ARG A 90 -5.95 -3.00 1.44
CA ARG A 90 -5.52 -1.59 1.54
C ARG A 90 -4.03 -1.49 1.90
N LEU A 91 -3.59 -2.18 2.94
CA LEU A 91 -2.19 -2.15 3.40
C LEU A 91 -1.24 -2.72 2.35
N THR A 92 -1.61 -3.82 1.68
CA THR A 92 -0.84 -4.38 0.56
C THR A 92 -0.73 -3.38 -0.60
N SER A 93 -1.84 -2.69 -0.93
CA SER A 93 -1.82 -1.68 -2.00
C SER A 93 -0.94 -0.49 -1.66
N VAL A 94 -1.01 0.01 -0.42
CA VAL A 94 -0.14 1.09 0.07
C VAL A 94 1.33 0.66 0.02
N TYR A 95 1.64 -0.51 0.58
CA TYR A 95 3.00 -1.03 0.58
C TYR A 95 3.56 -1.15 -0.84
N SER A 96 2.80 -1.79 -1.73
CA SER A 96 3.26 -2.07 -3.08
C SER A 96 3.41 -0.81 -3.92
N SER A 97 2.54 0.21 -3.76
CA SER A 97 2.53 1.41 -4.59
C SER A 97 3.34 2.58 -4.04
N LEU A 98 3.47 2.71 -2.71
CA LEU A 98 4.10 3.87 -2.07
C LEU A 98 5.43 3.55 -1.36
N PHE A 99 5.78 2.28 -1.21
CA PHE A 99 6.97 1.87 -0.45
C PHE A 99 7.88 0.91 -1.20
N SER A 100 7.32 -0.06 -1.95
CA SER A 100 8.08 -1.07 -2.69
C SER A 100 8.73 -0.49 -3.95
N GLU A 101 9.96 -0.88 -4.22
CA GLU A 101 10.67 -0.48 -5.45
C GLU A 101 10.26 -1.34 -6.67
N LYS A 102 9.51 -2.43 -6.45
CA LYS A 102 9.07 -3.33 -7.51
C LYS A 102 7.80 -2.83 -8.19
N ALA A 103 7.62 -3.18 -9.45
CA ALA A 103 6.35 -2.97 -10.12
C ALA A 103 5.22 -3.71 -9.39
N VAL A 104 4.09 -3.05 -9.24
CA VAL A 104 2.89 -3.58 -8.60
C VAL A 104 2.22 -4.56 -9.56
N ARG A 105 2.08 -5.81 -9.16
CA ARG A 105 1.29 -6.79 -9.90
C ARG A 105 -0.18 -6.59 -9.55
N THR A 106 -0.95 -6.13 -10.49
CA THR A 106 -2.37 -5.82 -10.33
C THR A 106 -3.15 -6.28 -11.55
N ARG A 107 -4.39 -5.83 -11.71
CA ARG A 107 -5.23 -6.17 -12.84
C ARG A 107 -5.96 -4.95 -13.39
N THR A 108 -6.38 -5.02 -14.62
CA THR A 108 -7.33 -4.08 -15.20
C THR A 108 -8.73 -4.33 -14.63
N ASP A 109 -9.67 -3.38 -14.84
CA ASP A 109 -11.09 -3.55 -14.49
C ASP A 109 -11.74 -4.78 -15.17
N LYS A 110 -11.14 -5.24 -16.27
CA LYS A 110 -11.55 -6.46 -17.00
C LYS A 110 -10.89 -7.74 -16.48
N GLY A 111 -10.10 -7.67 -15.41
CA GLY A 111 -9.44 -8.81 -14.78
C GLY A 111 -8.11 -9.25 -15.42
N GLN A 112 -7.61 -8.56 -16.45
CA GLN A 112 -6.33 -8.88 -17.06
C GLN A 112 -5.17 -8.51 -16.11
N GLU A 113 -4.25 -9.42 -15.85
CA GLU A 113 -3.05 -9.17 -15.03
C GLU A 113 -2.11 -8.20 -15.74
N ILE A 114 -1.61 -7.23 -14.96
CA ILE A 114 -0.70 -6.17 -15.41
C ILE A 114 0.33 -5.85 -14.33
N GLU A 115 1.48 -5.28 -14.73
CA GLU A 115 2.48 -4.72 -13.82
C GLU A 115 2.53 -3.21 -13.99
N ARG A 116 2.45 -2.45 -12.87
CA ARG A 116 2.33 -0.99 -12.88
C ARG A 116 3.31 -0.33 -11.92
N PHE A 117 3.78 0.87 -12.31
CA PHE A 117 4.35 1.87 -11.40
C PHE A 117 3.39 3.04 -11.26
N TYR A 118 3.38 3.63 -10.08
CA TYR A 118 2.51 4.78 -9.79
C TYR A 118 3.33 6.04 -9.61
N TYR A 119 2.84 7.10 -10.21
CA TYR A 119 3.42 8.43 -10.19
C TYR A 119 2.34 9.46 -9.86
N ILE A 120 2.76 10.67 -9.51
CA ILE A 120 1.86 11.80 -9.32
C ILE A 120 2.34 13.00 -10.14
N ASP A 121 1.44 13.57 -10.94
CA ASP A 121 1.64 14.83 -11.65
C ASP A 121 1.59 15.97 -10.63
N MET A 122 2.73 16.59 -10.37
CA MET A 122 2.85 17.64 -9.35
C MET A 122 2.00 18.87 -9.69
N VAL A 123 1.89 19.24 -10.97
CA VAL A 123 1.11 20.41 -11.41
C VAL A 123 -0.37 20.19 -11.11
N LYS A 124 -0.90 19.02 -11.44
CA LYS A 124 -2.28 18.65 -11.11
C LYS A 124 -2.50 18.51 -9.61
N ALA A 125 -1.55 17.90 -8.92
CA ALA A 125 -1.67 17.61 -7.50
C ALA A 125 -1.71 18.89 -6.62
N VAL A 126 -1.06 19.96 -7.01
CA VAL A 126 -1.11 21.24 -6.26
C VAL A 126 -2.33 22.09 -6.61
N ASN A 127 -3.02 21.78 -7.70
CA ASN A 127 -4.20 22.49 -8.16
C ASN A 127 -5.46 21.98 -7.46
N SER A 128 -6.06 22.80 -6.60
CA SER A 128 -7.24 22.43 -5.81
C SER A 128 -8.53 22.26 -6.63
N THR A 129 -8.54 22.62 -7.91
CA THR A 129 -9.72 22.46 -8.80
C THR A 129 -9.70 21.12 -9.55
N ILE A 130 -8.60 20.38 -9.50
CA ILE A 130 -8.46 19.07 -10.15
C ILE A 130 -8.67 17.97 -9.11
N ASP A 131 -9.45 16.95 -9.44
CA ASP A 131 -9.60 15.77 -8.59
C ASP A 131 -8.22 15.09 -8.43
N ARG A 132 -7.89 14.73 -7.20
CA ARG A 132 -6.62 14.09 -6.86
C ARG A 132 -6.37 12.82 -7.68
N VAL A 133 -7.41 12.05 -7.96
CA VAL A 133 -7.30 10.83 -8.75
C VAL A 133 -6.78 11.09 -10.16
N ASP A 134 -7.08 12.26 -10.74
CA ASP A 134 -6.61 12.67 -12.07
C ASP A 134 -5.12 13.05 -12.08
N SER A 135 -4.54 13.32 -10.91
CA SER A 135 -3.11 13.55 -10.77
C SER A 135 -2.32 12.23 -10.63
N ILE A 136 -2.97 11.10 -10.34
CA ILE A 136 -2.31 9.80 -10.17
C ILE A 136 -2.17 9.11 -11.52
N ILE A 137 -0.93 8.87 -11.91
CA ILE A 137 -0.56 8.23 -13.17
C ILE A 137 -0.14 6.80 -12.90
N SER A 138 -0.76 5.85 -13.59
CA SER A 138 -0.38 4.44 -13.59
C SER A 138 0.30 4.13 -14.94
N VAL A 139 1.54 3.67 -14.89
CA VAL A 139 2.31 3.34 -16.09
C VAL A 139 2.71 1.87 -16.11
N PRO A 140 2.83 1.24 -17.29
CA PRO A 140 3.37 -0.12 -17.42
C PRO A 140 4.79 -0.25 -16.83
N LYS A 141 5.27 -1.48 -16.73
CA LYS A 141 6.59 -1.83 -16.19
C LYS A 141 7.76 -1.14 -16.89
N ASP A 142 7.65 -0.89 -18.20
CA ASP A 142 8.63 -0.14 -18.99
C ASP A 142 8.57 1.38 -18.76
N ARG A 143 7.61 1.83 -17.92
CA ARG A 143 7.36 3.23 -17.56
C ARG A 143 7.02 4.14 -18.75
N LYS A 144 6.39 3.58 -19.79
CA LYS A 144 5.94 4.33 -20.97
C LYS A 144 4.45 4.14 -21.20
N ILE A 145 3.77 5.22 -21.54
CA ILE A 145 2.41 5.18 -22.08
C ILE A 145 2.52 5.41 -23.58
N THR A 146 1.97 4.48 -24.35
CA THR A 146 1.99 4.53 -25.82
C THR A 146 0.57 4.51 -26.35
N SER A 147 0.38 5.13 -27.52
CA SER A 147 -0.82 5.08 -28.33
C SER A 147 -0.52 4.56 -29.73
N ASP A 148 -1.52 4.48 -30.61
CA ASP A 148 -1.38 4.02 -32.00
C ASP A 148 -0.62 2.68 -32.08
N PHE A 149 -1.11 1.66 -31.34
CA PHE A 149 -0.48 0.32 -31.31
C PHE A 149 1.02 0.33 -30.95
N GLY A 150 1.41 1.25 -30.04
CA GLY A 150 2.79 1.37 -29.57
C GLY A 150 3.71 2.24 -30.43
N ARG A 151 3.18 2.83 -31.51
CA ARG A 151 3.99 3.66 -32.43
C ARG A 151 4.29 5.05 -31.88
N LYS A 152 3.40 5.60 -31.05
CA LYS A 152 3.54 6.93 -30.47
C LYS A 152 3.72 6.83 -28.96
N VAL A 153 4.80 7.41 -28.43
CA VAL A 153 5.01 7.56 -27.01
C VAL A 153 4.32 8.85 -26.55
N GLU A 154 3.32 8.70 -25.69
CA GLU A 154 2.57 9.83 -25.12
C GLU A 154 3.20 10.32 -23.82
N LEU A 155 3.77 9.40 -23.04
CA LEU A 155 4.47 9.70 -21.79
C LEU A 155 5.63 8.72 -21.62
N ASP A 156 6.83 9.23 -21.33
CA ASP A 156 7.99 8.44 -21.00
C ASP A 156 8.50 8.86 -19.60
N LEU A 157 8.52 7.92 -18.65
CA LEU A 157 9.04 8.08 -17.30
C LEU A 157 10.14 7.04 -17.01
N SER A 158 10.80 6.54 -18.06
CA SER A 158 11.80 5.47 -17.95
C SER A 158 13.12 5.91 -17.33
N SER A 159 13.32 7.22 -17.14
CA SER A 159 14.48 7.79 -16.46
C SER A 159 14.10 8.95 -15.56
N ALA A 160 14.91 9.25 -14.57
CA ALA A 160 14.70 10.36 -13.67
C ALA A 160 14.65 11.72 -14.41
N SER A 161 15.46 11.91 -15.46
CA SER A 161 15.42 13.13 -16.28
C SER A 161 14.06 13.31 -16.97
N GLN A 162 13.41 12.22 -17.37
CA GLN A 162 12.06 12.26 -17.94
C GLN A 162 11.01 12.63 -16.88
N GLU A 163 11.16 12.10 -15.66
CA GLU A 163 10.30 12.45 -14.52
C GLU A 163 10.38 13.97 -14.24
N TYR A 164 11.61 14.51 -14.20
CA TYR A 164 11.84 15.94 -13.96
C TYR A 164 11.24 16.82 -15.06
N ALA A 165 11.49 16.46 -16.33
CA ALA A 165 11.00 17.21 -17.49
C ALA A 165 9.47 17.31 -17.51
N GLN A 166 8.78 16.25 -17.03
CA GLN A 166 7.32 16.15 -17.00
C GLN A 166 6.70 16.69 -15.70
N ASN A 167 7.51 17.08 -14.69
CA ASN A 167 7.06 17.41 -13.34
C ASN A 167 6.24 16.28 -12.69
N VAL A 168 6.68 15.03 -12.89
CA VAL A 168 6.00 13.83 -12.43
C VAL A 168 6.85 13.14 -11.38
N PHE A 169 6.30 12.99 -10.17
CA PHE A 169 7.00 12.44 -9.01
C PHE A 169 6.70 10.94 -8.85
N PRO A 170 7.70 10.06 -8.65
CA PRO A 170 7.51 8.63 -8.41
C PRO A 170 6.98 8.38 -7.00
N LEU A 171 5.84 7.68 -6.89
CA LEU A 171 5.18 7.49 -5.59
C LEU A 171 5.86 6.45 -4.69
N ASN A 172 6.64 5.56 -5.25
CA ASN A 172 7.34 4.52 -4.48
C ASN A 172 8.49 5.02 -3.60
N ILE A 173 8.82 6.31 -3.69
CA ILE A 173 9.80 6.96 -2.80
C ILE A 173 9.19 7.96 -1.83
N ILE A 174 7.87 8.19 -1.92
CA ILE A 174 7.20 9.30 -1.22
C ILE A 174 7.22 9.14 0.32
N LEU A 175 7.31 7.91 0.83
CA LEU A 175 7.38 7.61 2.26
C LEU A 175 8.81 7.54 2.81
N ASP A 176 9.84 7.74 1.97
CA ASP A 176 11.25 7.70 2.36
C ASP A 176 11.87 9.09 2.25
N PRO A 177 12.11 9.79 3.39
CA PRO A 177 12.68 11.15 3.39
C PRO A 177 14.04 11.25 2.68
N SER A 178 14.87 10.22 2.75
CA SER A 178 16.19 10.26 2.11
C SER A 178 16.06 10.20 0.59
N LYS A 179 15.14 9.36 0.09
CA LYS A 179 14.91 9.19 -1.35
C LYS A 179 14.23 10.41 -1.97
N TYR A 180 13.16 10.91 -1.36
CA TYR A 180 12.49 12.08 -1.93
C TYR A 180 13.32 13.37 -1.81
N SER A 181 14.16 13.51 -0.77
CA SER A 181 15.09 14.66 -0.69
C SER A 181 16.17 14.58 -1.76
N LYS A 182 16.69 13.36 -2.05
CA LYS A 182 17.62 13.18 -3.17
C LYS A 182 16.95 13.53 -4.50
N TRP A 183 15.74 13.02 -4.74
CA TRP A 183 14.97 13.32 -5.94
C TRP A 183 14.74 14.84 -6.10
N GLN A 184 14.43 15.54 -5.00
CA GLN A 184 14.29 17.00 -4.96
C GLN A 184 15.56 17.70 -5.41
N MET A 185 16.72 17.32 -4.86
CA MET A 185 18.00 17.94 -5.21
C MET A 185 18.29 17.77 -6.71
N ASP A 186 18.11 16.57 -7.23
CA ASP A 186 18.34 16.24 -8.63
C ASP A 186 17.33 16.97 -9.55
N TYR A 187 16.05 17.10 -9.14
CA TYR A 187 15.02 17.88 -9.82
C TYR A 187 15.38 19.36 -9.90
N MET A 188 15.82 19.95 -8.78
CA MET A 188 16.23 21.35 -8.74
C MET A 188 17.46 21.61 -9.62
N GLN A 189 18.43 20.70 -9.62
CA GLN A 189 19.61 20.77 -10.49
C GLN A 189 19.21 20.66 -11.97
N TYR A 190 18.32 19.73 -12.33
CA TYR A 190 17.80 19.57 -13.70
C TYR A 190 17.17 20.85 -14.23
N HIS A 191 16.35 21.52 -13.40
CA HIS A 191 15.72 22.79 -13.74
C HIS A 191 16.62 24.03 -13.51
N GLN A 192 17.92 23.83 -13.30
CA GLN A 192 18.89 24.92 -13.07
C GLN A 192 18.45 25.90 -11.96
N TYR A 193 17.79 25.38 -10.94
CA TYR A 193 17.25 26.15 -9.81
C TYR A 193 16.23 27.23 -10.20
N ASP A 194 15.47 26.99 -11.29
CA ASP A 194 14.41 27.90 -11.71
C ASP A 194 13.37 28.13 -10.59
N SER A 195 12.95 29.36 -10.44
CA SER A 195 12.04 29.78 -9.36
C SER A 195 10.65 29.14 -9.46
N ASN A 196 10.13 28.90 -10.68
CA ASN A 196 8.83 28.26 -10.88
C ASN A 196 8.89 26.77 -10.53
N ALA A 197 9.96 26.09 -10.93
CA ALA A 197 10.19 24.70 -10.55
C ALA A 197 10.34 24.55 -9.02
N ALA A 198 11.09 25.46 -8.40
CA ALA A 198 11.25 25.49 -6.95
C ALA A 198 9.90 25.72 -6.24
N LYS A 199 9.10 26.68 -6.70
CA LYS A 199 7.78 26.93 -6.16
C LYS A 199 6.85 25.73 -6.31
N LEU A 200 6.80 25.12 -7.50
CA LEU A 200 6.00 23.93 -7.76
C LEU A 200 6.35 22.79 -6.77
N TYR A 201 7.64 22.52 -6.61
CA TYR A 201 8.06 21.45 -5.70
C TYR A 201 7.71 21.79 -4.25
N MET A 202 7.92 23.02 -3.80
CA MET A 202 7.57 23.45 -2.43
C MET A 202 6.07 23.37 -2.16
N ASP A 203 5.24 23.75 -3.13
CA ASP A 203 3.80 23.59 -3.05
C ASP A 203 3.42 22.09 -2.98
N PHE A 204 4.06 21.25 -3.78
CA PHE A 204 3.86 19.80 -3.76
C PHE A 204 4.32 19.17 -2.44
N LEU A 205 5.48 19.56 -1.94
CA LEU A 205 6.00 19.11 -0.65
C LEU A 205 5.01 19.44 0.49
N SER A 206 4.52 20.68 0.53
CA SER A 206 3.64 21.15 1.61
C SER A 206 2.22 20.56 1.53
N LYS A 207 1.69 20.36 0.31
CA LYS A 207 0.30 19.90 0.10
C LYS A 207 0.15 18.39 0.02
N VAL A 208 1.23 17.66 -0.31
CA VAL A 208 1.17 16.21 -0.56
C VAL A 208 2.14 15.43 0.33
N ILE A 209 3.44 15.70 0.24
CA ILE A 209 4.45 14.87 0.92
C ILE A 209 4.36 15.01 2.43
N VAL A 210 4.34 16.23 2.97
CA VAL A 210 4.30 16.48 4.41
C VAL A 210 3.03 15.93 5.06
N PRO A 211 1.81 16.18 4.55
CA PRO A 211 0.60 15.57 5.09
C PRO A 211 0.61 14.04 5.04
N LEU A 212 1.12 13.45 3.95
CA LEU A 212 1.24 12.01 3.82
C LEU A 212 2.21 11.41 4.86
N GLY A 213 3.34 12.06 5.12
CA GLY A 213 4.29 11.62 6.15
C GLY A 213 3.73 11.65 7.57
N GLN A 214 2.66 12.42 7.80
CA GLN A 214 1.93 12.50 9.07
C GLN A 214 0.63 11.68 9.07
N TYR A 215 0.30 11.04 7.96
CA TYR A 215 -0.93 10.29 7.83
C TYR A 215 -0.97 9.10 8.77
N THR A 216 -2.06 8.99 9.54
CA THR A 216 -2.28 7.90 10.48
C THR A 216 -3.46 7.04 10.04
N ILE A 217 -3.41 5.77 10.40
CA ILE A 217 -4.49 4.81 10.21
C ILE A 217 -4.95 4.37 11.60
N PRO A 218 -6.26 4.46 11.91
CA PRO A 218 -6.80 3.88 13.13
C PRO A 218 -6.57 2.37 13.14
N VAL A 219 -6.01 1.87 14.22
CA VAL A 219 -5.66 0.47 14.39
C VAL A 219 -6.35 -0.10 15.61
N ILE A 220 -6.99 -1.26 15.43
CA ILE A 220 -7.55 -2.06 16.50
C ILE A 220 -6.67 -3.29 16.66
N THR A 221 -6.06 -3.45 17.83
CA THR A 221 -5.20 -4.61 18.13
C THR A 221 -5.88 -5.53 19.13
N LEU A 222 -6.03 -6.78 18.77
CA LEU A 222 -6.41 -7.85 19.69
C LEU A 222 -5.14 -8.37 20.38
N ASP A 223 -5.16 -8.38 21.69
CA ASP A 223 -4.05 -8.86 22.50
C ASP A 223 -3.87 -10.38 22.30
N LYS A 224 -2.66 -10.87 22.49
CA LYS A 224 -2.35 -12.31 22.39
C LYS A 224 -3.17 -13.21 23.34
N ASP A 225 -3.71 -12.63 24.44
CA ASP A 225 -4.54 -13.35 25.40
C ASP A 225 -6.04 -13.35 25.02
N THR A 226 -6.40 -12.83 23.83
CA THR A 226 -7.78 -12.81 23.36
C THR A 226 -8.27 -14.24 23.09
N HIS A 227 -9.40 -14.62 23.67
CA HIS A 227 -10.01 -15.94 23.47
C HIS A 227 -10.33 -16.18 21.98
N LYS A 228 -10.15 -17.43 21.55
CA LYS A 228 -10.29 -17.80 20.14
C LYS A 228 -11.69 -17.52 19.57
N GLU A 229 -12.74 -17.70 20.39
CA GLU A 229 -14.13 -17.42 20.01
C GLU A 229 -14.32 -15.93 19.67
N ALA A 230 -13.70 -15.04 20.46
CA ALA A 230 -13.76 -13.59 20.22
C ALA A 230 -12.99 -13.21 18.94
N VAL A 231 -11.85 -13.84 18.67
CA VAL A 231 -11.10 -13.60 17.41
C VAL A 231 -11.92 -14.08 16.21
N CYS A 232 -12.55 -15.25 16.28
CA CYS A 232 -13.45 -15.76 15.25
C CYS A 232 -14.61 -14.81 14.98
N GLN A 233 -15.30 -14.36 16.03
CA GLN A 233 -16.45 -13.47 15.93
C GLN A 233 -16.07 -12.11 15.33
N VAL A 234 -14.90 -11.59 15.70
CA VAL A 234 -14.37 -10.36 15.10
C VAL A 234 -14.10 -10.56 13.61
N PHE A 235 -13.47 -11.68 13.25
CA PHE A 235 -13.19 -12.02 11.86
C PHE A 235 -14.46 -12.09 10.99
N GLU A 236 -15.52 -12.72 11.51
CA GLU A 236 -16.82 -12.78 10.83
C GLU A 236 -17.42 -11.40 10.62
N ASN A 237 -17.42 -10.57 11.66
CA ASN A 237 -18.05 -9.25 11.63
C ASN A 237 -17.33 -8.27 10.69
N VAL A 238 -16.02 -8.41 10.54
CA VAL A 238 -15.19 -7.49 9.73
C VAL A 238 -15.22 -7.88 8.24
N ASN A 239 -15.36 -9.15 7.91
CA ASN A 239 -15.38 -9.64 6.54
C ASN A 239 -16.74 -9.56 5.83
N THR A 240 -17.74 -8.87 6.40
CA THR A 240 -19.09 -8.74 5.82
C THR A 240 -19.16 -7.96 4.49
N GLY A 241 -18.11 -7.27 4.08
CA GLY A 241 -18.05 -6.47 2.83
C GLY A 241 -17.28 -7.10 1.66
N GLY A 242 -16.83 -8.37 1.77
CA GLY A 242 -16.05 -9.06 0.75
C GLY A 242 -16.52 -10.51 0.54
N VAL A 243 -15.68 -11.34 -0.09
CA VAL A 243 -15.87 -12.80 -0.05
C VAL A 243 -15.67 -13.23 1.40
N SER A 244 -16.77 -13.54 2.09
CA SER A 244 -16.74 -13.96 3.49
C SER A 244 -15.90 -15.24 3.61
N LEU A 245 -14.84 -15.19 4.42
CA LEU A 245 -14.31 -16.42 4.99
C LEU A 245 -15.43 -17.06 5.83
N THR A 246 -15.78 -18.27 5.49
CA THR A 246 -16.77 -18.99 6.29
C THR A 246 -16.16 -19.33 7.64
N VAL A 247 -17.00 -19.40 8.68
CA VAL A 247 -16.61 -19.91 10.02
C VAL A 247 -15.85 -21.21 9.89
N PHE A 248 -16.24 -22.04 8.93
CA PHE A 248 -15.61 -23.33 8.66
C PHE A 248 -14.15 -23.19 8.19
N GLU A 249 -13.84 -22.26 7.30
CA GLU A 249 -12.46 -22.02 6.84
C GLU A 249 -11.58 -21.48 7.98
N LEU A 250 -12.12 -20.60 8.80
CA LEU A 250 -11.43 -20.07 9.98
C LEU A 250 -11.20 -21.14 11.04
N VAL A 251 -12.22 -21.95 11.34
CA VAL A 251 -12.13 -23.07 12.26
C VAL A 251 -11.15 -24.13 11.74
N THR A 252 -11.20 -24.44 10.46
CA THR A 252 -10.25 -25.36 9.80
C THR A 252 -8.82 -24.83 9.91
N ALA A 253 -8.58 -23.55 9.71
CA ALA A 253 -7.26 -22.94 9.85
C ALA A 253 -6.73 -22.98 11.30
N ILE A 254 -7.62 -22.83 12.29
CA ILE A 254 -7.27 -22.94 13.72
C ILE A 254 -6.91 -24.38 14.09
N PHE A 255 -7.63 -25.37 13.56
CA PHE A 255 -7.42 -26.78 13.89
C PHE A 255 -6.39 -27.48 12.98
N ALA A 256 -6.04 -26.93 11.83
CA ALA A 256 -5.06 -27.51 10.91
C ALA A 256 -3.64 -27.67 11.53
N MET A 257 -3.33 -26.94 12.60
CA MET A 257 -2.06 -27.05 13.31
C MET A 257 -2.07 -28.14 14.40
N ASP A 258 -3.23 -28.60 14.83
CA ASP A 258 -3.37 -29.68 15.83
C ASP A 258 -3.34 -31.08 15.20
N ASN A 259 -2.92 -31.22 13.94
CA ASN A 259 -2.96 -32.46 13.14
C ASN A 259 -4.38 -33.09 13.03
N PHE A 260 -5.40 -32.30 13.17
CA PHE A 260 -6.79 -32.70 12.98
C PHE A 260 -7.24 -32.29 11.57
N GLU A 261 -7.17 -33.21 10.59
CA GLU A 261 -7.89 -33.06 9.32
C GLU A 261 -9.38 -33.25 9.59
N LEU A 262 -10.15 -32.17 9.56
CA LEU A 262 -11.60 -32.22 9.46
C LEU A 262 -11.93 -32.77 8.05
N ARG A 263 -12.33 -34.02 7.98
CA ARG A 263 -12.88 -34.67 6.77
C ARG A 263 -14.35 -34.29 6.59
#